data_8a375403f2ed12786300623df2a81cb1
#
_entry.id   8a375403f2ed12786300623df2a81cb1
#
_cell.length_a   1.000
_cell.length_b   1.000
_cell.length_c   1.000
_cell.angle_alpha   90.00
_cell.angle_beta   90.00
_cell.angle_gamma   90.00
#
_symmetry.space_group_name_H-M   'P 1'
#
loop_
_entity.id
_entity.type
_entity.pdbx_description
1 polymer ?
#
loop_
_entity_poly.entity_id
_entity_poly.type
_entity_poly.pdbx_seq_one_letter_code
_entity_poly.pdbx_strand_id
1 'polypeptide(L)'
;MFFSTVTIKITEEIDYHKYKIKKNIVESYDYRTLNIEPECLQTINKICSKDKCDFSDLLSVMFLNSNLNLTKVNYTRERYSDLKGCYKKKSANEYNNVSKNIAAIFDDIVYFPVAKSTTSGKWVYYEDSFGAERNYNGSYPHEGCDIMAENNVSGYYPIVSVSDGTVENIGWLEKGGYRVGIRSSQGGYFYYAHLSSYSDIKKGDKIKAGTLLGYMGNTGYGTEGTNGCFDVHLHFGIYAKTKNYYELSYNPYCILKYLENNVILASY
;
A
#
# COMPACT_ATOMS: atom_id res chain seq x y z
N MET A 1 -7.72 3.39 53.16
CA MET A 1 -8.33 4.36 52.21
C MET A 1 -7.34 4.99 51.21
N PHE A 2 -6.05 5.08 51.50
CA PHE A 2 -5.00 5.65 50.62
C PHE A 2 -4.59 4.73 49.47
N PHE A 3 -4.65 3.40 49.59
CA PHE A 3 -4.23 2.45 48.59
C PHE A 3 -5.19 2.38 47.39
N SER A 4 -6.50 2.58 47.58
CA SER A 4 -7.51 2.52 46.51
C SER A 4 -7.43 3.73 45.57
N THR A 5 -7.13 4.91 46.11
CA THR A 5 -7.04 6.16 45.32
C THR A 5 -5.80 6.23 44.44
N VAL A 6 -4.68 5.65 44.91
CA VAL A 6 -3.42 5.58 44.15
C VAL A 6 -3.56 4.56 43.00
N THR A 7 -4.16 3.40 43.28
CA THR A 7 -4.39 2.36 42.23
C THR A 7 -5.35 2.83 41.15
N ILE A 8 -6.41 3.56 41.51
CA ILE A 8 -7.36 4.13 40.55
C ILE A 8 -6.66 5.20 39.70
N LYS A 9 -5.87 6.10 40.30
CA LYS A 9 -5.11 7.11 39.53
C LYS A 9 -4.10 6.49 38.55
N ILE A 10 -3.40 5.44 38.97
CA ILE A 10 -2.40 4.74 38.14
C ILE A 10 -3.12 4.00 37.00
N THR A 11 -4.23 3.35 37.25
CA THR A 11 -5.04 2.70 36.19
C THR A 11 -5.64 3.73 35.22
N GLU A 12 -6.11 4.87 35.69
CA GLU A 12 -6.61 5.96 34.84
C GLU A 12 -5.47 6.61 34.01
N GLU A 13 -4.25 6.77 34.54
CA GLU A 13 -3.10 7.24 33.80
C GLU A 13 -2.61 6.22 32.76
N ILE A 14 -2.56 4.93 33.11
CA ILE A 14 -2.23 3.85 32.16
C ILE A 14 -3.26 3.77 31.03
N ASP A 15 -4.56 3.86 31.32
CA ASP A 15 -5.63 3.92 30.33
C ASP A 15 -5.59 5.23 29.52
N TYR A 16 -5.15 6.34 30.10
CA TYR A 16 -5.02 7.61 29.41
C TYR A 16 -3.96 7.55 28.31
N HIS A 17 -2.82 6.91 28.54
CA HIS A 17 -1.72 6.81 27.56
C HIS A 17 -1.95 5.73 26.51
N LYS A 18 -2.67 4.66 26.82
CA LYS A 18 -2.88 3.49 25.99
C LYS A 18 -3.56 3.78 24.64
N TYR A 19 -4.46 4.76 24.59
CA TYR A 19 -5.23 5.10 23.37
C TYR A 19 -4.86 6.47 22.79
N LYS A 20 -3.76 7.05 23.24
CA LYS A 20 -3.24 8.31 22.70
C LYS A 20 -2.41 8.02 21.46
N ILE A 21 -2.89 8.49 20.31
CA ILE A 21 -2.19 8.36 19.03
C ILE A 21 -1.17 9.50 18.91
N LYS A 22 0.07 9.17 18.51
CA LYS A 22 1.11 10.17 18.26
C LYS A 22 0.67 11.09 17.11
N LYS A 23 0.95 12.39 17.25
CA LYS A 23 0.70 13.36 16.18
C LYS A 23 1.48 12.99 14.92
N ASN A 24 0.83 13.08 13.76
CA ASN A 24 1.38 12.71 12.46
C ASN A 24 1.93 11.27 12.40
N ILE A 25 1.34 10.32 13.14
CA ILE A 25 1.80 8.93 13.18
C ILE A 25 1.90 8.31 11.78
N VAL A 26 1.00 8.66 10.86
CA VAL A 26 0.98 8.19 9.46
C VAL A 26 2.24 8.54 8.67
N GLU A 27 3.04 9.50 9.16
CA GLU A 27 4.31 9.92 8.55
C GLU A 27 5.51 9.21 9.17
N SER A 28 5.34 8.49 10.28
CA SER A 28 6.43 7.75 10.93
C SER A 28 6.86 6.54 10.09
N TYR A 29 8.13 6.20 10.15
CA TYR A 29 8.68 5.05 9.45
C TYR A 29 7.96 3.75 9.87
N ASP A 30 7.77 3.52 11.18
CA ASP A 30 7.10 2.33 11.71
C ASP A 30 5.66 2.16 11.18
N TYR A 31 4.94 3.26 10.98
CA TYR A 31 3.61 3.18 10.37
C TYR A 31 3.70 2.89 8.87
N ARG A 32 4.63 3.50 8.18
CA ARG A 32 4.81 3.39 6.73
C ARG A 32 5.30 2.00 6.28
N THR A 33 5.95 1.26 7.17
CA THR A 33 6.34 -0.14 6.90
C THR A 33 5.13 -1.06 6.75
N LEU A 34 3.93 -0.65 7.21
CA LEU A 34 2.70 -1.44 7.14
C LEU A 34 2.94 -2.90 7.56
N ASN A 35 3.53 -3.08 8.75
CA ASN A 35 3.83 -4.41 9.28
C ASN A 35 2.54 -5.15 9.64
N ILE A 36 1.91 -5.71 8.62
CA ILE A 36 0.61 -6.38 8.65
C ILE A 36 0.73 -7.72 7.95
N GLU A 37 0.45 -8.81 8.68
CA GLU A 37 0.37 -10.12 8.05
C GLU A 37 -0.79 -10.18 7.05
N PRO A 38 -0.58 -10.69 5.82
CA PRO A 38 -1.60 -10.72 4.76
C PRO A 38 -2.88 -11.44 5.17
N GLU A 39 -2.77 -12.47 5.99
CA GLU A 39 -3.89 -13.23 6.56
C GLU A 39 -4.79 -12.35 7.45
N CYS A 40 -4.23 -11.31 8.07
CA CYS A 40 -5.00 -10.33 8.83
C CYS A 40 -5.90 -9.50 7.91
N LEU A 41 -5.40 -9.08 6.74
CA LEU A 41 -6.20 -8.36 5.74
C LEU A 41 -7.36 -9.22 5.23
N GLN A 42 -7.09 -10.50 4.91
CA GLN A 42 -8.12 -11.45 4.50
C GLN A 42 -9.17 -11.67 5.60
N THR A 43 -8.73 -11.78 6.86
CA THR A 43 -9.61 -11.94 8.02
C THR A 43 -10.49 -10.70 8.22
N ILE A 44 -9.92 -9.50 8.16
CA ILE A 44 -10.66 -8.23 8.28
C ILE A 44 -11.70 -8.13 7.16
N ASN A 45 -11.35 -8.45 5.91
CA ASN A 45 -12.28 -8.43 4.78
C ASN A 45 -13.48 -9.37 5.00
N LYS A 46 -13.23 -10.59 5.49
CA LYS A 46 -14.29 -11.56 5.84
C LYS A 46 -15.19 -11.04 6.97
N ILE A 47 -14.61 -10.43 8.01
CA ILE A 47 -15.36 -9.83 9.12
C ILE A 47 -16.25 -8.70 8.61
N CYS A 48 -15.69 -7.77 7.83
CA CYS A 48 -16.44 -6.62 7.31
C CYS A 48 -17.57 -7.04 6.37
N SER A 49 -17.35 -8.05 5.54
CA SER A 49 -18.40 -8.64 4.68
C SER A 49 -19.55 -9.22 5.50
N LYS A 50 -19.26 -9.91 6.63
CA LYS A 50 -20.26 -10.52 7.51
C LYS A 50 -20.97 -9.49 8.38
N ASP A 51 -20.22 -8.64 9.06
CA ASP A 51 -20.72 -7.73 10.10
C ASP A 51 -21.11 -6.36 9.57
N LYS A 52 -20.94 -6.12 8.25
CA LYS A 52 -21.24 -4.86 7.57
C LYS A 52 -20.50 -3.68 8.19
N CYS A 53 -19.22 -3.88 8.55
CA CYS A 53 -18.35 -2.81 9.02
C CYS A 53 -17.44 -2.31 7.89
N ASP A 54 -16.92 -1.11 8.08
CA ASP A 54 -15.98 -0.48 7.16
C ASP A 54 -14.59 -1.12 7.31
N PHE A 55 -13.95 -1.45 6.18
CA PHE A 55 -12.65 -2.15 6.16
C PHE A 55 -11.54 -1.28 6.73
N SER A 56 -11.40 -0.06 6.24
CA SER A 56 -10.34 0.86 6.66
C SER A 56 -10.48 1.25 8.14
N ASP A 57 -11.71 1.38 8.62
CA ASP A 57 -12.00 1.70 10.01
C ASP A 57 -11.61 0.51 10.95
N LEU A 58 -11.99 -0.73 10.59
CA LEU A 58 -11.62 -1.91 11.36
C LEU A 58 -10.10 -2.15 11.33
N LEU A 59 -9.48 -2.06 10.15
CA LEU A 59 -8.03 -2.19 10.00
C LEU A 59 -7.29 -1.14 10.84
N SER A 60 -7.74 0.11 10.83
CA SER A 60 -7.15 1.18 11.63
C SER A 60 -7.16 0.87 13.13
N VAL A 61 -8.29 0.40 13.65
CA VAL A 61 -8.40 0.00 15.07
C VAL A 61 -7.47 -1.15 15.39
N MET A 62 -7.45 -2.20 14.56
CA MET A 62 -6.61 -3.38 14.82
C MET A 62 -5.13 -3.04 14.72
N PHE A 63 -4.71 -2.27 13.71
CA PHE A 63 -3.33 -1.86 13.49
C PHE A 63 -2.80 -0.96 14.61
N LEU A 64 -3.58 0.04 15.03
CA LEU A 64 -3.23 0.88 16.19
C LEU A 64 -3.17 0.06 17.48
N ASN A 65 -4.13 -0.84 17.72
CA ASN A 65 -4.18 -1.64 18.94
C ASN A 65 -3.08 -2.71 19.01
N SER A 66 -2.50 -3.09 17.87
CA SER A 66 -1.33 -3.98 17.79
C SER A 66 0.01 -3.24 17.84
N ASN A 67 0.00 -1.95 18.15
CA ASN A 67 1.20 -1.08 18.16
C ASN A 67 1.94 -1.12 16.81
N LEU A 68 1.19 -1.00 15.69
CA LEU A 68 1.67 -0.98 14.31
C LEU A 68 2.36 -2.29 13.84
N ASN A 69 2.08 -3.40 14.52
CA ASN A 69 2.55 -4.73 14.14
C ASN A 69 1.39 -5.72 14.23
N LEU A 70 0.62 -5.85 13.14
CA LEU A 70 -0.61 -6.66 13.11
C LEU A 70 -0.34 -8.08 12.62
N THR A 71 -0.10 -8.99 13.56
CA THR A 71 0.15 -10.41 13.29
C THR A 71 -1.09 -11.29 13.53
N LYS A 72 -2.13 -10.76 14.20
CA LYS A 72 -3.36 -11.50 14.49
C LYS A 72 -4.54 -10.54 14.70
N VAL A 73 -5.68 -10.88 14.13
CA VAL A 73 -6.95 -10.15 14.34
C VAL A 73 -7.70 -10.76 15.52
N ASN A 74 -7.81 -9.99 16.59
CA ASN A 74 -8.63 -10.36 17.77
C ASN A 74 -9.88 -9.50 17.80
N TYR A 75 -10.94 -9.99 17.17
CA TYR A 75 -12.19 -9.26 16.92
C TYR A 75 -13.37 -9.86 17.65
N THR A 76 -14.11 -9.01 18.38
CA THR A 76 -15.55 -9.12 18.62
C THR A 76 -16.16 -7.74 18.34
N ARG A 77 -17.47 -7.69 18.06
CA ARG A 77 -18.14 -6.41 17.75
C ARG A 77 -18.05 -5.44 18.94
N GLU A 78 -18.22 -5.93 20.16
CA GLU A 78 -18.10 -5.12 21.38
C GLU A 78 -16.68 -4.57 21.51
N ARG A 79 -15.68 -5.44 21.45
CA ARG A 79 -14.27 -5.04 21.54
C ARG A 79 -13.88 -4.00 20.50
N TYR A 80 -14.29 -4.18 19.24
CA TYR A 80 -14.05 -3.20 18.19
C TYR A 80 -14.71 -1.85 18.51
N SER A 81 -15.97 -1.86 18.92
CA SER A 81 -16.72 -0.64 19.31
C SER A 81 -16.03 0.10 20.44
N ASP A 82 -15.61 -0.61 21.49
CA ASP A 82 -14.94 -0.03 22.65
C ASP A 82 -13.59 0.59 22.27
N LEU A 83 -12.75 -0.14 21.55
CA LEU A 83 -11.44 0.36 21.10
C LEU A 83 -11.60 1.60 20.23
N LYS A 84 -12.49 1.56 19.23
CA LYS A 84 -12.81 2.71 18.37
C LYS A 84 -13.30 3.91 19.19
N GLY A 85 -14.20 3.68 20.16
CA GLY A 85 -14.68 4.69 21.08
C GLY A 85 -13.57 5.33 21.89
N CYS A 86 -12.64 4.52 22.42
CA CYS A 86 -11.47 4.99 23.16
C CYS A 86 -10.54 5.86 22.29
N TYR A 87 -10.19 5.41 21.07
CA TYR A 87 -9.37 6.21 20.17
C TYR A 87 -10.04 7.53 19.77
N LYS A 88 -11.33 7.50 19.42
CA LYS A 88 -12.08 8.71 19.08
C LYS A 88 -12.21 9.68 20.25
N LYS A 89 -12.36 9.20 21.48
CA LYS A 89 -12.41 10.03 22.68
C LYS A 89 -11.08 10.67 23.01
N LYS A 90 -9.97 9.96 22.82
CA LYS A 90 -8.62 10.40 23.23
C LYS A 90 -7.82 11.12 22.16
N SER A 91 -8.05 10.81 20.86
CA SER A 91 -7.24 11.28 19.73
C SER A 91 -8.06 11.34 18.43
N ALA A 92 -9.21 12.02 18.44
CA ALA A 92 -10.16 12.03 17.32
C ALA A 92 -9.53 12.44 15.97
N ASN A 93 -8.73 13.50 15.98
CA ASN A 93 -8.11 14.00 14.75
C ASN A 93 -7.07 13.02 14.19
N GLU A 94 -6.23 12.47 15.06
CA GLU A 94 -5.21 11.49 14.69
C GLU A 94 -5.85 10.19 14.22
N TYR A 95 -6.90 9.73 14.90
CA TYR A 95 -7.67 8.56 14.48
C TYR A 95 -8.29 8.75 13.08
N ASN A 96 -8.93 9.89 12.85
CA ASN A 96 -9.51 10.20 11.53
C ASN A 96 -8.44 10.29 10.44
N ASN A 97 -7.23 10.80 10.76
CA ASN A 97 -6.11 10.83 9.81
C ASN A 97 -5.62 9.42 9.49
N VAL A 98 -5.53 8.53 10.50
CA VAL A 98 -5.17 7.12 10.29
C VAL A 98 -6.21 6.43 9.41
N SER A 99 -7.51 6.56 9.74
CA SER A 99 -8.59 5.92 8.98
C SER A 99 -8.61 6.38 7.52
N LYS A 100 -8.47 7.69 7.26
CA LYS A 100 -8.39 8.23 5.89
C LYS A 100 -7.14 7.76 5.14
N ASN A 101 -6.00 7.65 5.83
CA ASN A 101 -4.76 7.19 5.22
C ASN A 101 -4.85 5.69 4.88
N ILE A 102 -5.39 4.86 5.78
CA ILE A 102 -5.65 3.45 5.51
C ILE A 102 -6.65 3.29 4.34
N ALA A 103 -7.72 4.09 4.29
CA ALA A 103 -8.65 4.07 3.16
C ALA A 103 -7.97 4.39 1.83
N ALA A 104 -7.11 5.41 1.80
CA ALA A 104 -6.35 5.76 0.59
C ALA A 104 -5.44 4.62 0.09
N ILE A 105 -4.89 3.83 1.02
CA ILE A 105 -3.94 2.75 0.69
C ILE A 105 -4.68 1.45 0.32
N PHE A 106 -5.82 1.13 0.97
CA PHE A 106 -6.41 -0.21 0.93
C PHE A 106 -7.80 -0.30 0.28
N ASP A 107 -8.66 0.73 0.36
CA ASP A 107 -10.08 0.55 0.02
C ASP A 107 -10.36 0.42 -1.48
N ASP A 108 -9.48 0.98 -2.33
CA ASP A 108 -9.67 0.95 -3.78
C ASP A 108 -8.91 -0.18 -4.49
N ILE A 109 -8.08 -0.98 -3.78
CA ILE A 109 -7.28 -2.04 -4.40
C ILE A 109 -8.11 -3.26 -4.75
N VAL A 110 -7.91 -3.80 -5.97
CA VAL A 110 -8.68 -4.95 -6.48
C VAL A 110 -7.76 -6.05 -7.00
N TYR A 111 -6.80 -5.75 -7.89
CA TYR A 111 -6.00 -6.75 -8.57
C TYR A 111 -4.52 -6.62 -8.29
N PHE A 112 -3.80 -7.73 -8.35
CA PHE A 112 -2.34 -7.75 -8.41
C PHE A 112 -1.85 -7.01 -9.66
N PRO A 113 -0.77 -6.21 -9.60
CA PRO A 113 -0.40 -5.29 -10.69
C PRO A 113 0.15 -5.94 -11.96
N VAL A 114 0.42 -7.26 -11.94
CA VAL A 114 0.92 -8.01 -13.09
C VAL A 114 -0.08 -9.07 -13.48
N ALA A 115 -0.51 -9.10 -14.76
CA ALA A 115 -1.38 -10.15 -15.27
C ALA A 115 -0.61 -11.48 -15.38
N LYS A 116 -1.28 -12.60 -15.14
CA LYS A 116 -0.70 -13.95 -15.20
C LYS A 116 -1.04 -14.63 -16.51
N SER A 117 -0.03 -15.22 -17.16
CA SER A 117 -0.23 -15.94 -18.42
C SER A 117 -1.05 -17.22 -18.22
N THR A 118 -1.95 -17.47 -19.16
CA THR A 118 -2.68 -18.76 -19.29
C THR A 118 -1.93 -19.77 -20.13
N THR A 119 -0.87 -19.37 -20.83
CA THR A 119 -0.10 -20.20 -21.77
C THR A 119 1.34 -20.48 -21.32
N SER A 120 1.89 -19.65 -20.44
CA SER A 120 3.25 -19.78 -19.92
C SER A 120 3.23 -20.11 -18.43
N GLY A 121 4.12 -21.01 -18.01
CA GLY A 121 4.38 -21.30 -16.59
C GLY A 121 5.26 -20.23 -15.90
N LYS A 122 5.82 -19.29 -16.66
CA LYS A 122 6.67 -18.22 -16.12
C LYS A 122 5.83 -17.18 -15.40
N TRP A 123 6.33 -16.74 -14.22
CA TRP A 123 5.66 -15.76 -13.39
C TRP A 123 6.63 -14.68 -12.89
N VAL A 124 6.26 -14.00 -11.84
CA VAL A 124 7.05 -12.99 -11.16
C VAL A 124 7.34 -13.43 -9.73
N TYR A 125 8.41 -12.88 -9.14
CA TYR A 125 8.75 -13.05 -7.74
C TYR A 125 9.12 -11.71 -7.12
N TYR A 126 8.97 -11.57 -5.82
CA TYR A 126 9.30 -10.34 -5.09
C TYR A 126 9.50 -10.61 -3.61
N GLU A 127 10.29 -9.75 -3.00
CA GLU A 127 10.57 -9.72 -1.56
C GLU A 127 10.27 -8.33 -1.02
N ASP A 128 10.17 -8.18 0.30
CA ASP A 128 10.05 -6.87 0.92
C ASP A 128 11.35 -6.09 0.74
N SER A 129 11.30 -5.12 -0.15
CA SER A 129 12.44 -4.24 -0.46
C SER A 129 12.19 -2.78 -0.09
N PHE A 130 11.07 -2.49 0.62
CA PHE A 130 10.78 -1.12 1.08
C PHE A 130 11.81 -0.62 2.07
N GLY A 131 12.35 0.58 1.84
CA GLY A 131 13.38 1.17 2.68
C GLY A 131 14.80 0.65 2.43
N ALA A 132 14.99 -0.36 1.56
CA ALA A 132 16.32 -0.83 1.16
C ALA A 132 17.11 0.31 0.49
N GLU A 133 18.41 0.38 0.76
CA GLU A 133 19.28 1.41 0.21
C GLU A 133 19.41 1.27 -1.30
N ARG A 134 19.26 2.37 -2.04
CA ARG A 134 19.45 2.50 -3.47
C ARG A 134 20.58 3.49 -3.77
N ASN A 135 21.47 3.12 -4.67
CA ASN A 135 22.66 3.90 -5.01
C ASN A 135 22.67 4.26 -6.51
N TYR A 136 21.97 5.35 -6.85
CA TYR A 136 22.01 5.98 -8.17
C TYR A 136 22.02 7.50 -8.01
N ASN A 137 23.13 8.16 -8.37
CA ASN A 137 23.32 9.60 -8.17
C ASN A 137 23.05 10.05 -6.71
N GLY A 138 23.53 9.25 -5.73
CA GLY A 138 23.32 9.43 -4.31
C GLY A 138 22.61 8.24 -3.65
N SER A 139 22.63 8.19 -2.32
CA SER A 139 21.94 7.16 -1.53
C SER A 139 20.53 7.63 -1.15
N TYR A 140 19.52 6.76 -1.33
CA TYR A 140 18.12 7.02 -0.94
C TYR A 140 17.41 5.70 -0.61
N PRO A 141 16.38 5.75 0.27
CA PRO A 141 15.60 4.56 0.57
C PRO A 141 14.70 4.17 -0.63
N HIS A 142 14.49 2.88 -0.82
CA HIS A 142 13.54 2.36 -1.80
C HIS A 142 12.09 2.67 -1.36
N GLU A 143 11.32 3.35 -2.20
CA GLU A 143 9.98 3.82 -1.87
C GLU A 143 8.86 2.94 -2.45
N GLY A 144 9.15 1.66 -2.69
CA GLY A 144 8.22 0.71 -3.28
C GLY A 144 8.64 -0.73 -3.03
N CYS A 145 8.13 -1.62 -3.87
CA CYS A 145 8.52 -3.03 -3.95
C CYS A 145 8.82 -3.38 -5.41
N ASP A 146 9.94 -4.06 -5.66
CA ASP A 146 10.31 -4.50 -6.99
C ASP A 146 9.77 -5.90 -7.25
N ILE A 147 8.94 -6.03 -8.29
CA ILE A 147 8.35 -7.29 -8.76
C ILE A 147 9.16 -7.75 -9.97
N MET A 148 10.01 -8.76 -9.76
CA MET A 148 11.00 -9.24 -10.72
C MET A 148 10.38 -10.20 -11.75
N ALA A 149 10.77 -10.05 -13.02
CA ALA A 149 10.41 -10.96 -14.11
C ALA A 149 11.23 -12.25 -14.04
N GLU A 150 10.60 -13.43 -13.90
CA GLU A 150 11.29 -14.72 -13.85
C GLU A 150 12.10 -15.00 -15.14
N ASN A 151 11.61 -14.55 -16.30
CA ASN A 151 12.26 -14.77 -17.59
C ASN A 151 13.21 -13.64 -18.01
N ASN A 152 13.26 -12.54 -17.26
CA ASN A 152 14.04 -11.33 -17.54
C ASN A 152 13.86 -10.76 -18.98
N VAL A 153 12.63 -10.89 -19.55
CA VAL A 153 12.33 -10.42 -20.92
C VAL A 153 11.49 -9.15 -20.85
N SER A 154 12.07 -8.04 -21.33
CA SER A 154 11.38 -6.75 -21.44
C SER A 154 10.21 -6.83 -22.42
N GLY A 155 9.06 -6.27 -22.02
CA GLY A 155 7.83 -6.29 -22.83
C GLY A 155 7.00 -7.56 -22.70
N TYR A 156 7.40 -8.53 -21.86
CA TYR A 156 6.69 -9.80 -21.76
C TYR A 156 5.46 -9.74 -20.85
N TYR A 157 5.58 -9.19 -19.63
CA TYR A 157 4.51 -9.20 -18.63
C TYR A 157 3.60 -7.97 -18.75
N PRO A 158 2.28 -8.16 -18.97
CA PRO A 158 1.33 -7.04 -18.95
C PRO A 158 1.18 -6.47 -17.53
N ILE A 159 1.23 -5.16 -17.43
CA ILE A 159 1.02 -4.40 -16.18
C ILE A 159 -0.38 -3.84 -16.18
N VAL A 160 -1.13 -4.08 -15.11
CA VAL A 160 -2.53 -3.67 -14.98
C VAL A 160 -2.74 -2.77 -13.77
N SER A 161 -3.77 -1.90 -13.84
CA SER A 161 -4.12 -1.05 -12.71
C SER A 161 -4.63 -1.88 -11.53
N VAL A 162 -4.10 -1.65 -10.33
CA VAL A 162 -4.59 -2.28 -9.10
C VAL A 162 -5.96 -1.76 -8.67
N SER A 163 -6.36 -0.57 -9.13
CA SER A 163 -7.57 0.13 -8.70
C SER A 163 -8.30 0.80 -9.86
N ASP A 164 -9.56 1.15 -9.64
CA ASP A 164 -10.22 2.22 -10.38
C ASP A 164 -9.50 3.54 -10.12
N GLY A 165 -9.49 4.45 -11.10
CA GLY A 165 -8.87 5.76 -10.87
C GLY A 165 -8.73 6.63 -12.10
N THR A 166 -7.89 7.65 -11.96
CA THR A 166 -7.51 8.57 -13.04
C THR A 166 -6.03 8.43 -13.32
N VAL A 167 -5.64 8.35 -14.58
CA VAL A 167 -4.23 8.47 -15.00
C VAL A 167 -3.76 9.89 -14.67
N GLU A 168 -3.16 10.07 -13.50
CA GLU A 168 -2.69 11.37 -13.04
C GLU A 168 -1.37 11.75 -13.70
N ASN A 169 -0.51 10.77 -13.89
CA ASN A 169 0.78 10.95 -14.53
C ASN A 169 1.09 9.78 -15.49
N ILE A 170 1.69 10.11 -16.63
CA ILE A 170 2.28 9.18 -17.60
C ILE A 170 3.46 9.89 -18.27
N GLY A 171 4.53 9.18 -18.59
CA GLY A 171 5.71 9.75 -19.24
C GLY A 171 7.01 9.31 -18.56
N TRP A 172 8.11 9.87 -18.99
CA TRP A 172 9.47 9.57 -18.54
C TRP A 172 9.84 10.26 -17.23
N LEU A 173 10.55 9.53 -16.37
CA LEU A 173 11.35 10.09 -15.26
C LEU A 173 12.73 9.46 -15.30
N GLU A 174 13.78 10.26 -15.02
CA GLU A 174 15.17 9.79 -15.09
C GLU A 174 15.41 8.50 -14.31
N LYS A 175 14.92 8.39 -13.06
CA LYS A 175 15.06 7.18 -12.26
C LYS A 175 14.04 6.10 -12.62
N GLY A 176 12.78 6.47 -12.81
CA GLY A 176 11.67 5.53 -12.98
C GLY A 176 11.44 5.06 -14.43
N GLY A 177 12.16 5.64 -15.43
CA GLY A 177 11.92 5.32 -16.82
C GLY A 177 10.53 5.68 -17.30
N TYR A 178 9.95 4.87 -18.18
CA TYR A 178 8.54 4.98 -18.53
C TYR A 178 7.67 4.59 -17.33
N ARG A 179 6.83 5.53 -16.88
CA ARG A 179 6.02 5.32 -15.69
C ARG A 179 4.58 5.77 -15.87
N VAL A 180 3.68 5.14 -15.12
CA VAL A 180 2.27 5.50 -14.97
C VAL A 180 1.97 5.71 -13.50
N GLY A 181 1.16 6.72 -13.19
CA GLY A 181 0.64 6.96 -11.84
C GLY A 181 -0.88 7.10 -11.86
N ILE A 182 -1.57 6.30 -11.06
CA ILE A 182 -3.02 6.26 -10.96
C ILE A 182 -3.46 6.82 -9.62
N ARG A 183 -4.31 7.86 -9.66
CA ARG A 183 -4.96 8.40 -8.46
C ARG A 183 -6.32 7.77 -8.29
N SER A 184 -6.50 7.03 -7.20
CA SER A 184 -7.76 6.37 -6.87
C SER A 184 -8.77 7.32 -6.20
N SER A 185 -9.99 6.84 -6.01
CA SER A 185 -11.10 7.64 -5.44
C SER A 185 -10.87 8.02 -3.98
N GLN A 186 -10.24 7.15 -3.19
CA GLN A 186 -9.88 7.41 -1.79
C GLN A 186 -8.58 8.22 -1.63
N GLY A 187 -7.93 8.57 -2.76
CA GLY A 187 -6.75 9.43 -2.77
C GLY A 187 -5.41 8.70 -2.75
N GLY A 188 -5.41 7.37 -2.80
CA GLY A 188 -4.20 6.58 -3.01
C GLY A 188 -3.59 6.87 -4.38
N TYR A 189 -2.27 6.96 -4.44
CA TYR A 189 -1.52 7.10 -5.68
C TYR A 189 -0.69 5.84 -5.90
N PHE A 190 -1.06 5.08 -6.94
CA PHE A 190 -0.41 3.84 -7.31
C PHE A 190 0.55 4.08 -8.47
N TYR A 191 1.81 3.80 -8.25
CA TYR A 191 2.93 4.13 -9.14
C TYR A 191 3.51 2.86 -9.75
N TYR A 192 3.65 2.87 -11.08
CA TYR A 192 4.15 1.77 -11.89
C TYR A 192 5.31 2.28 -12.73
N ALA A 193 6.53 1.81 -12.51
CA ALA A 193 7.72 2.30 -13.16
C ALA A 193 8.53 1.21 -13.86
N HIS A 194 9.54 1.62 -14.62
CA HIS A 194 10.40 0.79 -15.46
C HIS A 194 9.68 0.07 -16.60
N LEU A 195 8.53 0.61 -17.06
CA LEU A 195 7.79 0.00 -18.16
C LEU A 195 8.61 0.00 -19.45
N SER A 196 8.41 -1.02 -20.31
CA SER A 196 9.00 -1.06 -21.66
C SER A 196 8.19 -0.22 -22.66
N SER A 197 6.87 -0.16 -22.45
CA SER A 197 5.94 0.59 -23.30
C SER A 197 4.63 0.85 -22.54
N TYR A 198 3.86 1.81 -23.03
CA TYR A 198 2.50 2.08 -22.56
C TYR A 198 1.47 1.33 -23.39
N SER A 199 0.30 1.09 -22.80
CA SER A 199 -0.94 0.82 -23.55
C SER A 199 -1.52 2.13 -24.12
N ASP A 200 -2.68 2.04 -24.78
CA ASP A 200 -3.39 3.22 -25.32
C ASP A 200 -4.13 3.99 -24.22
N ILE A 201 -3.36 4.52 -23.25
CA ILE A 201 -3.84 5.38 -22.16
C ILE A 201 -3.12 6.72 -22.17
N LYS A 202 -3.77 7.75 -21.69
CA LYS A 202 -3.21 9.11 -21.58
C LYS A 202 -3.60 9.78 -20.28
N LYS A 203 -2.85 10.81 -19.91
CA LYS A 203 -3.12 11.64 -18.73
C LYS A 203 -4.56 12.17 -18.76
N GLY A 204 -5.26 11.98 -17.65
CA GLY A 204 -6.66 12.38 -17.45
C GLY A 204 -7.68 11.27 -17.70
N ASP A 205 -7.30 10.16 -18.32
CA ASP A 205 -8.22 9.04 -18.55
C ASP A 205 -8.72 8.45 -17.24
N LYS A 206 -10.03 8.14 -17.24
CA LYS A 206 -10.66 7.36 -16.16
C LYS A 206 -10.54 5.88 -16.52
N ILE A 207 -9.94 5.10 -15.66
CA ILE A 207 -9.71 3.68 -15.88
C ILE A 207 -10.32 2.83 -14.76
N LYS A 208 -10.51 1.56 -15.06
CA LYS A 208 -10.97 0.55 -14.12
C LYS A 208 -9.80 -0.29 -13.60
N ALA A 209 -9.96 -0.86 -12.41
CA ALA A 209 -9.07 -1.91 -11.94
C ALA A 209 -8.95 -3.02 -13.02
N GLY A 210 -7.74 -3.50 -13.24
CA GLY A 210 -7.44 -4.47 -14.29
C GLY A 210 -7.22 -3.89 -15.70
N THR A 211 -7.39 -2.57 -15.91
CA THR A 211 -7.02 -1.94 -17.18
C THR A 211 -5.54 -2.10 -17.45
N LEU A 212 -5.17 -2.52 -18.67
CA LEU A 212 -3.79 -2.60 -19.13
C LEU A 212 -3.15 -1.21 -19.12
N LEU A 213 -2.03 -1.04 -18.45
CA LEU A 213 -1.26 0.20 -18.38
C LEU A 213 -0.08 0.20 -19.34
N GLY A 214 0.49 -0.96 -19.58
CA GLY A 214 1.69 -1.15 -20.40
C GLY A 214 2.32 -2.52 -20.13
N TYR A 215 3.60 -2.63 -20.40
CA TYR A 215 4.33 -3.88 -20.24
C TYR A 215 5.58 -3.66 -19.35
N MET A 216 5.92 -4.67 -18.56
CA MET A 216 7.10 -4.66 -17.70
C MET A 216 8.38 -4.51 -18.52
N GLY A 217 9.33 -3.72 -18.04
CA GLY A 217 10.60 -3.49 -18.70
C GLY A 217 11.74 -3.27 -17.72
N ASN A 218 12.75 -2.53 -18.18
CA ASN A 218 13.94 -2.15 -17.43
C ASN A 218 14.44 -0.77 -17.86
N THR A 219 13.50 0.14 -18.14
CA THR A 219 13.77 1.53 -18.54
C THR A 219 14.06 2.41 -17.33
N GLY A 220 14.89 3.42 -17.49
CA GLY A 220 15.26 4.38 -16.48
C GLY A 220 16.78 4.52 -16.29
N TYR A 221 17.15 5.26 -15.25
CA TYR A 221 18.53 5.57 -14.89
C TYR A 221 19.29 6.27 -16.01
N GLY A 222 18.65 7.30 -16.59
CA GLY A 222 19.25 8.12 -17.63
C GLY A 222 18.25 8.98 -18.41
N THR A 223 18.68 9.47 -19.57
CA THR A 223 17.83 10.21 -20.50
C THR A 223 16.72 9.33 -21.07
N GLU A 224 15.66 9.93 -21.61
CA GLU A 224 14.51 9.20 -22.15
C GLU A 224 14.95 8.10 -23.15
N GLY A 225 14.41 6.89 -22.93
CA GLY A 225 14.76 5.71 -23.72
C GLY A 225 15.88 4.86 -23.15
N THR A 226 16.62 5.30 -22.12
CA THR A 226 17.63 4.48 -21.45
C THR A 226 16.99 3.21 -20.89
N ASN A 227 17.58 2.04 -21.16
CA ASN A 227 17.12 0.74 -20.68
C ASN A 227 18.31 -0.22 -20.53
N GLY A 228 18.07 -1.39 -19.92
CA GLY A 228 19.09 -2.45 -19.78
C GLY A 228 20.12 -2.22 -18.66
N CYS A 229 19.95 -1.22 -17.80
CA CYS A 229 20.85 -0.97 -16.67
C CYS A 229 20.63 -1.93 -15.49
N PHE A 230 19.53 -2.66 -15.48
CA PHE A 230 19.13 -3.60 -14.43
C PHE A 230 18.17 -4.66 -14.98
N ASP A 231 17.93 -5.71 -14.20
CA ASP A 231 17.01 -6.79 -14.58
C ASP A 231 15.57 -6.29 -14.72
N VAL A 232 14.81 -6.94 -15.60
CA VAL A 232 13.41 -6.60 -15.88
C VAL A 232 12.55 -6.77 -14.63
N HIS A 233 11.92 -5.69 -14.21
CA HIS A 233 11.01 -5.69 -13.07
C HIS A 233 9.99 -4.55 -13.16
N LEU A 234 8.90 -4.68 -12.41
CA LEU A 234 8.01 -3.57 -12.12
C LEU A 234 8.40 -3.00 -10.75
N HIS A 235 8.82 -1.74 -10.71
CA HIS A 235 8.80 -0.99 -9.45
C HIS A 235 7.38 -0.54 -9.17
N PHE A 236 6.79 -1.08 -8.11
CA PHE A 236 5.44 -0.74 -7.66
C PHE A 236 5.49 0.07 -6.37
N GLY A 237 4.94 1.29 -6.40
CA GLY A 237 4.88 2.20 -5.26
C GLY A 237 3.44 2.55 -4.88
N ILE A 238 3.20 2.77 -3.59
CA ILE A 238 1.94 3.27 -3.04
C ILE A 238 2.23 4.53 -2.25
N TYR A 239 1.52 5.61 -2.59
CA TYR A 239 1.67 6.89 -1.94
C TYR A 239 0.33 7.44 -1.50
N ALA A 240 0.33 8.19 -0.41
CA ALA A 240 -0.85 8.94 0.02
C ALA A 240 -0.46 10.34 0.48
N LYS A 241 -1.40 11.27 0.35
CA LYS A 241 -1.23 12.63 0.86
C LYS A 241 -1.34 12.65 2.37
N THR A 242 -0.43 13.36 3.03
CA THR A 242 -0.47 13.62 4.46
C THR A 242 -0.53 15.13 4.74
N LYS A 243 -0.40 15.49 6.00
CA LYS A 243 -0.35 16.90 6.39
C LYS A 243 0.88 17.62 5.80
N ASN A 244 2.04 16.95 5.83
CA ASN A 244 3.33 17.55 5.49
C ASN A 244 3.84 17.15 4.11
N TYR A 245 3.26 16.11 3.48
CA TYR A 245 3.71 15.57 2.20
C TYR A 245 2.55 15.44 1.23
N TYR A 246 2.76 15.89 -0.02
CA TYR A 246 1.80 15.68 -1.10
C TYR A 246 1.72 14.20 -1.51
N GLU A 247 2.87 13.54 -1.55
CA GLU A 247 3.04 12.10 -1.79
C GLU A 247 4.04 11.56 -0.77
N LEU A 248 3.59 10.67 0.11
CA LEU A 248 4.42 9.95 1.05
C LEU A 248 4.28 8.46 0.77
N SER A 249 5.40 7.76 0.62
CA SER A 249 5.44 6.35 0.27
C SER A 249 5.08 5.44 1.45
N TYR A 250 4.40 4.33 1.16
CA TYR A 250 4.04 3.27 2.08
C TYR A 250 4.47 1.93 1.51
N ASN A 251 4.85 0.98 2.37
CA ASN A 251 5.32 -0.34 1.95
C ASN A 251 4.20 -1.12 1.23
N PRO A 252 4.37 -1.49 -0.06
CA PRO A 252 3.35 -2.24 -0.80
C PRO A 252 3.33 -3.73 -0.47
N TYR A 253 4.33 -4.27 0.24
CA TYR A 253 4.57 -5.70 0.32
C TYR A 253 3.37 -6.50 0.86
N CYS A 254 2.79 -6.10 2.00
CA CYS A 254 1.63 -6.79 2.57
C CYS A 254 0.40 -6.75 1.63
N ILE A 255 0.26 -5.68 0.84
CA ILE A 255 -0.79 -5.50 -0.16
C ILE A 255 -0.58 -6.43 -1.34
N LEU A 256 0.64 -6.51 -1.86
CA LEU A 256 0.99 -7.45 -2.94
C LEU A 256 0.70 -8.89 -2.52
N LYS A 257 1.09 -9.27 -1.29
CA LYS A 257 0.76 -10.58 -0.71
C LYS A 257 -0.75 -10.82 -0.58
N TYR A 258 -1.50 -9.81 -0.15
CA TYR A 258 -2.97 -9.90 -0.07
C TYR A 258 -3.62 -10.09 -1.44
N LEU A 259 -3.06 -9.48 -2.51
CA LEU A 259 -3.58 -9.53 -3.87
C LEU A 259 -3.08 -10.73 -4.70
N GLU A 260 -2.12 -11.55 -4.22
CA GLU A 260 -1.51 -12.66 -4.99
C GLU A 260 -2.53 -13.61 -5.63
N ASN A 261 -3.68 -13.80 -5.01
CA ASN A 261 -4.74 -14.68 -5.51
C ASN A 261 -5.81 -13.95 -6.33
N ASN A 262 -5.66 -12.63 -6.51
CA ASN A 262 -6.59 -11.81 -7.30
C ASN A 262 -5.89 -11.21 -8.52
N VAL A 263 -5.52 -12.08 -9.46
CA VAL A 263 -4.77 -11.76 -10.67
C VAL A 263 -5.67 -11.74 -11.90
N ILE A 264 -5.38 -10.84 -12.84
CA ILE A 264 -5.96 -10.89 -14.19
C ILE A 264 -5.27 -12.02 -14.96
N LEU A 265 -6.05 -12.89 -15.59
CA LEU A 265 -5.53 -13.91 -16.49
C LEU A 265 -5.52 -13.38 -17.93
N ALA A 266 -4.42 -13.55 -18.64
CA ALA A 266 -4.25 -13.12 -20.01
C ALA A 266 -3.47 -14.17 -20.84
N SER A 267 -3.71 -14.21 -22.13
CA SER A 267 -2.93 -15.06 -23.05
C SER A 267 -1.76 -14.28 -23.62
N TYR A 268 -0.54 -14.64 -23.27
CA TYR A 268 0.71 -14.05 -23.78
C TYR A 268 1.88 -15.01 -23.63
#